data_2e08d80c6749523e5d8fb7a6cd03b85a
#
_entry.id   2e08d80c6749523e5d8fb7a6cd03b85a
#
_cell.length_a   1.000
_cell.length_b   1.000
_cell.length_c   1.000
_cell.angle_alpha   90.00
_cell.angle_beta   90.00
_cell.angle_gamma   90.00
#
_symmetry.space_group_name_H-M   'P 1'
#
loop_
_entity.id
_entity.type
_entity.pdbx_description
1 polymer ?
#
loop_
_entity_poly.entity_id
_entity_poly.type
_entity_poly.pdbx_seq_one_letter_code
_entity_poly.pdbx_strand_id
1 'polypeptide(L)'
;MARVADKIALVTGSAAGIGRAAALSLAREGAHIVATDIDREGAEDVANEIRRGNRGAIAVKHDVSLEREWNAAVDAAVREFGRLDVLVNNAGIGPSKPLLETSLEDWRAVMRINLDGVFLGIRIGVEAMRAMPSRPRRGPGSIINLSSILGLVGMAETAPYSASKGGVRLLTKSAALECADKGYEVRINSVHPGFTWTPMVQSAVKRMATAEASEAAIRNSLTALHPLGRMGTAEDIAAAIVFLASDESSFMTGAELVIDGGYSAR
;
A
#
# COMPACT_ATOMS: atom_id res chain seq x y z
N MET A 1 18.40 15.28 7.01
CA MET A 1 18.41 15.20 5.52
C MET A 1 17.16 14.49 5.07
N ALA A 2 16.56 14.86 3.95
CA ALA A 2 15.35 14.20 3.42
C ALA A 2 15.72 12.76 2.98
N ARG A 3 14.98 11.77 3.50
CA ARG A 3 15.29 10.32 3.37
C ARG A 3 15.07 9.76 1.96
N VAL A 4 14.18 10.41 1.19
CA VAL A 4 13.81 10.03 -0.18
C VAL A 4 13.90 11.23 -1.14
N ALA A 5 14.91 12.09 -0.94
CA ALA A 5 15.11 13.32 -1.70
C ALA A 5 15.10 13.05 -3.22
N ASP A 6 14.24 13.79 -3.94
CA ASP A 6 14.07 13.77 -5.38
C ASP A 6 13.70 12.39 -5.98
N LYS A 7 13.31 11.40 -5.16
CA LYS A 7 12.71 10.15 -5.66
C LYS A 7 11.31 10.42 -6.19
N ILE A 8 10.92 9.67 -7.23
CA ILE A 8 9.58 9.71 -7.82
C ILE A 8 8.79 8.54 -7.28
N ALA A 9 7.74 8.81 -6.51
CA ALA A 9 6.94 7.80 -5.85
C ALA A 9 5.50 7.78 -6.39
N LEU A 10 5.06 6.63 -6.89
CA LEU A 10 3.67 6.36 -7.22
C LEU A 10 3.00 5.64 -6.05
N VAL A 11 1.88 6.18 -5.56
CA VAL A 11 1.13 5.61 -4.44
C VAL A 11 -0.31 5.34 -4.88
N THR A 12 -0.75 4.07 -4.78
CA THR A 12 -2.12 3.68 -5.12
C THR A 12 -3.04 3.74 -3.90
N GLY A 13 -4.33 4.07 -4.11
CA GLY A 13 -5.27 4.25 -3.01
C GLY A 13 -4.90 5.46 -2.15
N SER A 14 -4.45 6.54 -2.78
CA SER A 14 -3.86 7.69 -2.10
C SER A 14 -4.87 8.73 -1.59
N ALA A 15 -6.14 8.62 -1.97
CA ALA A 15 -7.18 9.59 -1.55
C ALA A 15 -7.42 9.59 -0.03
N ALA A 16 -7.18 8.47 0.65
CA ALA A 16 -7.48 8.34 2.08
C ALA A 16 -6.55 7.39 2.83
N GLY A 17 -6.68 7.35 4.16
CA GLY A 17 -6.06 6.35 5.03
C GLY A 17 -4.54 6.24 4.89
N ILE A 18 -4.04 5.01 4.81
CA ILE A 18 -2.59 4.73 4.75
C ILE A 18 -1.98 5.31 3.47
N GLY A 19 -2.67 5.22 2.32
CA GLY A 19 -2.15 5.74 1.04
C GLY A 19 -1.94 7.25 1.09
N ARG A 20 -2.90 8.00 1.65
CA ARG A 20 -2.77 9.44 1.85
C ARG A 20 -1.61 9.78 2.77
N ALA A 21 -1.52 9.14 3.93
CA ALA A 21 -0.44 9.35 4.87
C ALA A 21 0.94 9.01 4.27
N ALA A 22 1.03 7.93 3.49
CA ALA A 22 2.24 7.55 2.78
C ALA A 22 2.66 8.60 1.75
N ALA A 23 1.73 9.07 0.89
CA ALA A 23 2.00 10.10 -0.10
C ALA A 23 2.52 11.40 0.55
N LEU A 24 1.83 11.87 1.59
CA LEU A 24 2.24 13.05 2.34
C LEU A 24 3.59 12.88 3.06
N SER A 25 3.84 11.70 3.65
CA SER A 25 5.09 11.46 4.36
C SER A 25 6.27 11.32 3.40
N LEU A 26 6.12 10.64 2.26
CA LEU A 26 7.13 10.59 1.21
C LEU A 26 7.45 11.98 0.66
N ALA A 27 6.43 12.83 0.45
CA ALA A 27 6.62 14.21 0.00
C ALA A 27 7.38 15.06 1.03
N ARG A 28 7.05 14.95 2.32
CA ARG A 28 7.77 15.63 3.42
C ARG A 28 9.25 15.22 3.48
N GLU A 29 9.53 13.96 3.14
CA GLU A 29 10.88 13.39 3.06
C GLU A 29 11.56 13.61 1.69
N GLY A 30 10.97 14.46 0.84
CA GLY A 30 11.61 14.99 -0.35
C GLY A 30 11.23 14.33 -1.67
N ALA A 31 10.34 13.37 -1.71
CA ALA A 31 9.89 12.75 -2.96
C ALA A 31 8.94 13.65 -3.75
N HIS A 32 8.88 13.45 -5.07
CA HIS A 32 7.78 13.87 -5.94
C HIS A 32 6.75 12.74 -6.00
N ILE A 33 5.46 13.07 -6.05
CA ILE A 33 4.39 12.10 -5.86
C ILE A 33 3.47 12.01 -7.08
N VAL A 34 3.19 10.77 -7.49
CA VAL A 34 2.06 10.44 -8.35
C VAL A 34 0.99 9.82 -7.46
N ALA A 35 0.03 10.63 -7.05
CA ALA A 35 -1.10 10.22 -6.22
C ALA A 35 -2.16 9.56 -7.11
N THR A 36 -2.45 8.27 -6.89
CA THR A 36 -3.43 7.57 -7.72
C THR A 36 -4.53 6.93 -6.89
N ASP A 37 -5.77 7.06 -7.36
CA ASP A 37 -6.95 6.49 -6.72
C ASP A 37 -8.07 6.31 -7.75
N ILE A 38 -9.04 5.44 -7.45
CA ILE A 38 -10.31 5.39 -8.18
C ILE A 38 -11.13 6.67 -7.94
N ASP A 39 -11.01 7.26 -6.74
CA ASP A 39 -11.47 8.59 -6.38
C ASP A 39 -10.45 9.63 -6.85
N ARG A 40 -10.68 10.16 -8.05
CA ARG A 40 -9.81 11.17 -8.66
C ARG A 40 -9.77 12.47 -7.86
N GLU A 41 -10.89 12.90 -7.30
CA GLU A 41 -10.98 14.16 -6.57
C GLU A 41 -10.17 14.08 -5.28
N GLY A 42 -10.31 12.98 -4.52
CA GLY A 42 -9.51 12.74 -3.32
C GLY A 42 -8.01 12.64 -3.61
N ALA A 43 -7.60 12.02 -4.73
CA ALA A 43 -6.21 12.00 -5.15
C ALA A 43 -5.69 13.41 -5.53
N GLU A 44 -6.54 14.25 -6.17
CA GLU A 44 -6.19 15.63 -6.52
C GLU A 44 -6.03 16.50 -5.26
N ASP A 45 -6.87 16.31 -4.25
CA ASP A 45 -6.74 17.01 -2.96
C ASP A 45 -5.39 16.71 -2.30
N VAL A 46 -4.96 15.46 -2.32
CA VAL A 46 -3.63 15.07 -1.81
C VAL A 46 -2.51 15.69 -2.63
N ALA A 47 -2.60 15.67 -3.96
CA ALA A 47 -1.61 16.29 -4.82
C ALA A 47 -1.53 17.81 -4.60
N ASN A 48 -2.68 18.47 -4.41
CA ASN A 48 -2.76 19.90 -4.07
C ASN A 48 -2.10 20.23 -2.73
N GLU A 49 -2.32 19.40 -1.70
CA GLU A 49 -1.68 19.56 -0.39
C GLU A 49 -0.14 19.43 -0.51
N ILE A 50 0.33 18.47 -1.27
CA ILE A 50 1.78 18.26 -1.51
C ILE A 50 2.38 19.46 -2.25
N ARG A 51 1.71 19.98 -3.29
CA ARG A 51 2.18 21.14 -4.05
C ARG A 51 2.28 22.39 -3.19
N ARG A 52 1.35 22.61 -2.24
CA ARG A 52 1.45 23.72 -1.26
C ARG A 52 2.69 23.60 -0.37
N GLY A 53 3.18 22.38 -0.15
CA GLY A 53 4.45 22.09 0.55
C GLY A 53 5.70 22.20 -0.33
N ASN A 54 5.61 22.83 -1.53
CA ASN A 54 6.70 23.01 -2.50
C ASN A 54 7.32 21.69 -3.00
N ARG A 55 6.51 20.63 -3.15
CA ARG A 55 6.93 19.39 -3.81
C ARG A 55 6.08 19.14 -5.07
N GLY A 56 6.70 18.55 -6.09
CA GLY A 56 5.98 18.15 -7.29
C GLY A 56 4.99 17.02 -6.98
N ALA A 57 3.76 17.18 -7.43
CA ALA A 57 2.76 16.13 -7.34
C ALA A 57 1.76 16.22 -8.48
N ILE A 58 1.32 15.08 -8.97
CA ILE A 58 0.20 14.92 -9.90
C ILE A 58 -0.79 13.90 -9.37
N ALA A 59 -2.04 14.02 -9.79
CA ALA A 59 -3.08 13.07 -9.49
C ALA A 59 -3.55 12.35 -10.76
N VAL A 60 -3.76 11.02 -10.64
CA VAL A 60 -4.23 10.19 -11.75
C VAL A 60 -5.39 9.32 -11.25
N LYS A 61 -6.51 9.30 -11.99
CA LYS A 61 -7.56 8.30 -11.76
C LYS A 61 -7.00 6.92 -12.10
N HIS A 62 -7.16 5.95 -11.19
CA HIS A 62 -6.55 4.64 -11.34
C HIS A 62 -7.37 3.54 -10.65
N ASP A 63 -8.01 2.69 -11.42
CA ASP A 63 -8.50 1.40 -10.98
C ASP A 63 -7.38 0.37 -11.12
N VAL A 64 -6.82 -0.06 -9.99
CA VAL A 64 -5.68 -1.01 -9.94
C VAL A 64 -6.01 -2.39 -10.53
N SER A 65 -7.28 -2.72 -10.72
CA SER A 65 -7.69 -3.97 -11.37
C SER A 65 -7.55 -3.95 -12.91
N LEU A 66 -7.21 -2.80 -13.50
CA LEU A 66 -7.16 -2.59 -14.93
C LEU A 66 -5.73 -2.30 -15.41
N GLU A 67 -5.14 -3.23 -16.14
CA GLU A 67 -3.77 -3.13 -16.65
C GLU A 67 -3.53 -1.84 -17.47
N ARG A 68 -4.50 -1.43 -18.29
CA ARG A 68 -4.40 -0.18 -19.06
C ARG A 68 -4.23 1.07 -18.20
N GLU A 69 -4.84 1.07 -17.00
CA GLU A 69 -4.78 2.21 -16.08
C GLU A 69 -3.47 2.23 -15.28
N TRP A 70 -2.88 1.06 -15.04
CA TRP A 70 -1.50 0.95 -14.56
C TRP A 70 -0.50 1.57 -15.54
N ASN A 71 -0.59 1.19 -16.82
CA ASN A 71 0.29 1.77 -17.86
C ASN A 71 0.13 3.29 -17.92
N ALA A 72 -1.11 3.79 -17.92
CA ALA A 72 -1.39 5.23 -17.92
C ALA A 72 -0.82 5.97 -16.69
N ALA A 73 -0.89 5.35 -15.50
CA ALA A 73 -0.35 5.95 -14.28
C ALA A 73 1.19 6.01 -14.28
N VAL A 74 1.84 4.94 -14.74
CA VAL A 74 3.30 4.90 -14.88
C VAL A 74 3.79 5.84 -15.97
N ASP A 75 3.11 5.88 -17.12
CA ASP A 75 3.43 6.83 -18.21
C ASP A 75 3.29 8.29 -17.73
N ALA A 76 2.31 8.59 -16.89
CA ALA A 76 2.17 9.91 -16.30
C ALA A 76 3.35 10.25 -15.38
N ALA A 77 3.84 9.30 -14.57
CA ALA A 77 5.03 9.48 -13.75
C ALA A 77 6.28 9.77 -14.60
N VAL A 78 6.49 8.98 -15.65
CA VAL A 78 7.65 9.13 -16.55
C VAL A 78 7.56 10.44 -17.34
N ARG A 79 6.40 10.80 -17.85
CA ARG A 79 6.19 12.04 -18.61
C ARG A 79 6.42 13.28 -17.76
N GLU A 80 5.93 13.30 -16.52
CA GLU A 80 6.02 14.46 -15.63
C GLU A 80 7.38 14.58 -14.95
N PHE A 81 7.93 13.46 -14.46
CA PHE A 81 9.11 13.47 -13.62
C PHE A 81 10.32 12.75 -14.22
N GLY A 82 10.16 12.08 -15.35
CA GLY A 82 11.24 11.45 -16.13
C GLY A 82 11.60 10.02 -15.70
N ARG A 83 11.03 9.47 -14.60
CA ARG A 83 11.32 8.12 -14.10
C ARG A 83 10.32 7.67 -13.02
N LEU A 84 10.46 6.42 -12.57
CA LEU A 84 9.81 5.89 -11.37
C LEU A 84 10.87 5.26 -10.45
N ASP A 85 10.93 5.67 -9.17
CA ASP A 85 11.90 5.15 -8.18
C ASP A 85 11.21 4.32 -7.09
N VAL A 86 9.98 4.69 -6.71
CA VAL A 86 9.22 4.04 -5.63
C VAL A 86 7.81 3.74 -6.10
N LEU A 87 7.34 2.53 -5.84
CA LEU A 87 5.94 2.14 -6.05
C LEU A 87 5.36 1.63 -4.73
N VAL A 88 4.24 2.22 -4.29
CA VAL A 88 3.48 1.77 -3.12
C VAL A 88 2.15 1.17 -3.59
N ASN A 89 2.07 -0.15 -3.60
CA ASN A 89 0.85 -0.92 -3.87
C ASN A 89 0.00 -0.96 -2.59
N ASN A 90 -0.79 0.10 -2.36
CA ASN A 90 -1.60 0.26 -1.16
C ASN A 90 -3.09 0.07 -1.40
N ALA A 91 -3.60 0.36 -2.60
CA ALA A 91 -5.03 0.22 -2.90
C ALA A 91 -5.56 -1.18 -2.53
N GLY A 92 -6.73 -1.21 -1.90
CA GLY A 92 -7.35 -2.47 -1.49
C GLY A 92 -8.70 -2.26 -0.85
N ILE A 93 -9.47 -3.36 -0.77
CA ILE A 93 -10.75 -3.42 -0.09
C ILE A 93 -10.74 -4.52 0.98
N GLY A 94 -11.52 -4.35 2.05
CA GLY A 94 -11.59 -5.29 3.17
C GLY A 94 -13.04 -5.56 3.60
N PRO A 95 -13.84 -6.27 2.79
CA PRO A 95 -15.15 -6.71 3.23
C PRO A 95 -15.02 -7.80 4.31
N SER A 96 -15.96 -7.81 5.25
CA SER A 96 -16.16 -8.89 6.22
C SER A 96 -17.52 -9.53 5.95
N LYS A 97 -17.54 -10.87 5.85
CA LYS A 97 -18.75 -11.64 5.55
C LYS A 97 -18.58 -13.09 5.99
N PRO A 98 -19.59 -13.74 6.59
CA PRO A 98 -19.55 -15.15 6.95
C PRO A 98 -19.15 -16.03 5.76
N LEU A 99 -18.37 -17.09 6.01
CA LEU A 99 -17.81 -17.94 4.94
C LEU A 99 -18.91 -18.55 4.06
N LEU A 100 -20.01 -19.02 4.65
CA LEU A 100 -21.11 -19.64 3.92
C LEU A 100 -21.96 -18.64 3.12
N GLU A 101 -21.87 -17.35 3.43
CA GLU A 101 -22.54 -16.27 2.72
C GLU A 101 -21.66 -15.61 1.66
N THR A 102 -20.35 -15.89 1.69
CA THR A 102 -19.39 -15.33 0.75
C THR A 102 -19.55 -15.99 -0.62
N SER A 103 -20.01 -15.24 -1.60
CA SER A 103 -20.16 -15.72 -2.97
C SER A 103 -18.80 -15.76 -3.69
N LEU A 104 -18.75 -16.51 -4.81
CA LEU A 104 -17.58 -16.50 -5.69
C LEU A 104 -17.33 -15.12 -6.32
N GLU A 105 -18.38 -14.30 -6.46
CA GLU A 105 -18.27 -12.93 -6.94
C GLU A 105 -17.61 -12.03 -5.89
N ASP A 106 -18.02 -12.13 -4.61
CA ASP A 106 -17.36 -11.44 -3.49
C ASP A 106 -15.86 -11.80 -3.43
N TRP A 107 -15.55 -13.08 -3.54
CA TRP A 107 -14.18 -13.58 -3.61
C TRP A 107 -13.38 -12.94 -4.75
N ARG A 108 -13.92 -13.01 -5.98
CA ARG A 108 -13.26 -12.47 -7.17
C ARG A 108 -13.07 -10.96 -7.11
N ALA A 109 -14.03 -10.22 -6.54
CA ALA A 109 -13.92 -8.79 -6.36
C ALA A 109 -12.72 -8.43 -5.47
N VAL A 110 -12.53 -9.14 -4.35
CA VAL A 110 -11.39 -8.92 -3.46
C VAL A 110 -10.07 -9.31 -4.13
N MET A 111 -10.01 -10.48 -4.77
CA MET A 111 -8.79 -10.94 -5.44
C MET A 111 -8.36 -9.99 -6.54
N ARG A 112 -9.26 -9.53 -7.39
CA ARG A 112 -8.99 -8.62 -8.50
C ARG A 112 -8.35 -7.31 -8.04
N ILE A 113 -8.79 -6.74 -6.92
CA ILE A 113 -8.25 -5.48 -6.42
C ILE A 113 -6.98 -5.73 -5.59
N ASN A 114 -7.06 -6.64 -4.60
CA ASN A 114 -6.03 -6.78 -3.59
C ASN A 114 -4.82 -7.60 -4.04
N LEU A 115 -4.99 -8.53 -5.02
CA LEU A 115 -3.94 -9.43 -5.46
C LEU A 115 -3.55 -9.19 -6.92
N ASP A 116 -4.52 -9.24 -7.86
CA ASP A 116 -4.23 -9.02 -9.28
C ASP A 116 -3.71 -7.58 -9.48
N GLY A 117 -4.30 -6.59 -8.78
CA GLY A 117 -3.82 -5.21 -8.81
C GLY A 117 -2.38 -5.07 -8.33
N VAL A 118 -1.98 -5.78 -7.27
CA VAL A 118 -0.59 -5.80 -6.79
C VAL A 118 0.34 -6.49 -7.77
N PHE A 119 -0.10 -7.60 -8.37
CA PHE A 119 0.66 -8.30 -9.42
C PHE A 119 0.92 -7.37 -10.62
N LEU A 120 -0.11 -6.68 -11.12
CA LEU A 120 0.03 -5.72 -12.21
C LEU A 120 1.00 -4.60 -11.83
N GLY A 121 0.87 -4.06 -10.62
CA GLY A 121 1.76 -3.03 -10.10
C GLY A 121 3.22 -3.47 -10.02
N ILE A 122 3.48 -4.67 -9.52
CA ILE A 122 4.85 -5.23 -9.49
C ILE A 122 5.40 -5.36 -10.90
N ARG A 123 4.66 -6.02 -11.82
CA ARG A 123 5.12 -6.29 -13.17
C ARG A 123 5.43 -5.01 -13.94
N ILE A 124 4.47 -4.08 -13.98
CA ILE A 124 4.61 -2.82 -14.73
C ILE A 124 5.61 -1.89 -14.03
N GLY A 125 5.61 -1.87 -12.69
CA GLY A 125 6.59 -1.10 -11.90
C GLY A 125 8.03 -1.56 -12.12
N VAL A 126 8.28 -2.87 -12.11
CA VAL A 126 9.62 -3.42 -12.43
C VAL A 126 10.03 -3.07 -13.85
N GLU A 127 9.12 -3.21 -14.82
CA GLU A 127 9.39 -2.85 -16.21
C GLU A 127 9.79 -1.36 -16.35
N ALA A 128 9.03 -0.46 -15.75
CA ALA A 128 9.31 0.98 -15.76
C ALA A 128 10.62 1.32 -15.04
N MET A 129 10.91 0.67 -13.91
CA MET A 129 12.14 0.89 -13.16
C MET A 129 13.37 0.34 -13.87
N ARG A 130 13.24 -0.67 -14.72
CA ARG A 130 14.32 -1.20 -15.57
C ARG A 130 14.56 -0.40 -16.82
N ALA A 131 13.52 0.22 -17.36
CA ALA A 131 13.65 1.06 -18.56
C ALA A 131 14.70 2.14 -18.30
N MET A 132 15.51 2.47 -19.30
CA MET A 132 16.52 3.53 -19.18
C MET A 132 15.82 4.86 -18.90
N PRO A 133 15.93 5.39 -17.69
CA PRO A 133 15.26 6.64 -17.34
C PRO A 133 15.94 7.80 -18.06
N SER A 134 15.16 8.80 -18.45
CA SER A 134 15.67 10.08 -18.96
C SER A 134 16.55 10.80 -17.90
N ARG A 135 16.39 10.44 -16.64
CA ARG A 135 17.27 10.84 -15.53
C ARG A 135 17.77 9.60 -14.79
N PRO A 136 19.11 9.48 -14.53
CA PRO A 136 19.65 8.34 -13.79
C PRO A 136 19.00 8.23 -12.41
N ARG A 137 18.65 7.00 -12.02
CA ARG A 137 18.17 6.72 -10.65
C ARG A 137 19.29 6.94 -9.63
N ARG A 138 18.89 7.35 -8.43
CA ARG A 138 19.78 7.36 -7.27
C ARG A 138 19.55 6.09 -6.47
N GLY A 139 20.22 5.00 -6.84
CA GLY A 139 20.07 3.69 -6.20
C GLY A 139 18.98 2.79 -6.80
N PRO A 140 18.79 1.60 -6.22
CA PRO A 140 17.80 0.62 -6.70
C PRO A 140 16.35 1.13 -6.55
N GLY A 141 15.47 0.67 -7.43
CA GLY A 141 14.03 0.87 -7.29
C GLY A 141 13.49 0.21 -6.02
N SER A 142 12.38 0.71 -5.48
CA SER A 142 11.72 0.14 -4.31
C SER A 142 10.23 -0.04 -4.54
N ILE A 143 9.75 -1.29 -4.48
CA ILE A 143 8.33 -1.62 -4.53
C ILE A 143 7.90 -2.07 -3.13
N ILE A 144 6.83 -1.46 -2.62
CA ILE A 144 6.32 -1.68 -1.27
C ILE A 144 4.86 -2.14 -1.40
N ASN A 145 4.60 -3.38 -1.00
CA ASN A 145 3.28 -3.98 -1.10
C ASN A 145 2.58 -3.98 0.25
N LEU A 146 1.40 -3.36 0.36
CA LEU A 146 0.58 -3.40 1.57
C LEU A 146 -0.15 -4.74 1.66
N SER A 147 0.39 -5.64 2.49
CA SER A 147 -0.28 -6.83 2.96
C SER A 147 -1.16 -6.49 4.19
N SER A 148 -1.13 -7.30 5.22
CA SER A 148 -1.86 -7.15 6.49
C SER A 148 -1.34 -8.18 7.48
N ILE A 149 -1.60 -7.98 8.79
CA ILE A 149 -1.54 -9.09 9.77
C ILE A 149 -2.42 -10.25 9.34
N LEU A 150 -3.55 -10.02 8.65
CA LEU A 150 -4.42 -11.06 8.12
C LEU A 150 -3.85 -11.78 6.88
N GLY A 151 -2.66 -11.42 6.44
CA GLY A 151 -1.82 -12.22 5.55
C GLY A 151 -0.83 -13.13 6.29
N LEU A 152 -0.76 -13.01 7.64
CA LEU A 152 0.09 -13.80 8.54
C LEU A 152 -0.76 -14.76 9.39
N VAL A 153 -1.89 -14.27 9.90
CA VAL A 153 -2.82 -15.00 10.78
C VAL A 153 -4.24 -14.90 10.25
N GLY A 154 -5.09 -15.88 10.58
CA GLY A 154 -6.50 -15.88 10.18
C GLY A 154 -7.39 -15.08 11.12
N MET A 155 -8.51 -14.61 10.58
CA MET A 155 -9.62 -14.04 11.34
C MET A 155 -10.94 -14.51 10.73
N ALA A 156 -11.94 -14.80 11.57
CA ALA A 156 -13.26 -15.17 11.10
C ALA A 156 -13.85 -14.08 10.18
N GLU A 157 -14.69 -14.49 9.23
CA GLU A 157 -15.40 -13.63 8.29
C GLU A 157 -14.53 -12.81 7.32
N THR A 158 -13.22 -13.11 7.24
CA THR A 158 -12.29 -12.38 6.36
C THR A 158 -11.63 -13.26 5.30
N ALA A 159 -12.20 -14.43 4.98
CA ALA A 159 -11.54 -15.42 4.13
C ALA A 159 -11.00 -14.87 2.79
N PRO A 160 -11.76 -14.12 1.96
CA PRO A 160 -11.21 -13.53 0.73
C PRO A 160 -10.09 -12.53 0.99
N TYR A 161 -10.26 -11.68 2.00
CA TYR A 161 -9.26 -10.68 2.37
C TYR A 161 -7.96 -11.32 2.85
N SER A 162 -8.05 -12.27 3.81
CA SER A 162 -6.88 -12.98 4.35
C SER A 162 -6.14 -13.74 3.25
N ALA A 163 -6.87 -14.45 2.36
CA ALA A 163 -6.29 -15.14 1.23
C ALA A 163 -5.56 -14.16 0.28
N SER A 164 -6.18 -13.03 -0.04
CA SER A 164 -5.55 -12.01 -0.91
C SER A 164 -4.26 -11.45 -0.29
N LYS A 165 -4.27 -11.16 1.03
CA LYS A 165 -3.10 -10.59 1.72
C LYS A 165 -2.01 -11.63 1.97
N GLY A 166 -2.36 -12.90 2.18
CA GLY A 166 -1.43 -14.04 2.14
C GLY A 166 -0.80 -14.21 0.74
N GLY A 167 -1.60 -14.04 -0.32
CA GLY A 167 -1.12 -14.02 -1.70
C GLY A 167 -0.12 -12.89 -1.95
N VAL A 168 -0.41 -11.66 -1.53
CA VAL A 168 0.51 -10.50 -1.62
C VAL A 168 1.83 -10.78 -0.90
N ARG A 169 1.77 -11.40 0.29
CA ARG A 169 2.94 -11.79 1.07
C ARG A 169 3.89 -12.69 0.26
N LEU A 170 3.40 -13.78 -0.30
CA LEU A 170 4.23 -14.73 -1.05
C LEU A 170 4.60 -14.22 -2.43
N LEU A 171 3.71 -13.50 -3.11
CA LEU A 171 4.00 -12.82 -4.38
C LEU A 171 5.18 -11.85 -4.23
N THR A 172 5.23 -11.10 -3.13
CA THR A 172 6.35 -10.19 -2.80
C THR A 172 7.68 -10.93 -2.75
N LYS A 173 7.74 -12.07 -2.07
CA LYS A 173 8.96 -12.89 -1.95
C LYS A 173 9.41 -13.46 -3.30
N SER A 174 8.47 -14.02 -4.05
CA SER A 174 8.77 -14.59 -5.36
C SER A 174 9.30 -13.54 -6.34
N ALA A 175 8.62 -12.38 -6.43
CA ALA A 175 9.05 -11.29 -7.31
C ALA A 175 10.38 -10.66 -6.87
N ALA A 176 10.65 -10.57 -5.56
CA ALA A 176 11.92 -10.08 -5.02
C ALA A 176 13.10 -10.98 -5.42
N LEU A 177 12.93 -12.30 -5.30
CA LEU A 177 13.95 -13.27 -5.69
C LEU A 177 14.20 -13.25 -7.20
N GLU A 178 13.14 -13.16 -8.01
CA GLU A 178 13.28 -13.04 -9.46
C GLU A 178 14.02 -11.76 -9.87
N CYS A 179 13.69 -10.62 -9.26
CA CYS A 179 14.40 -9.37 -9.52
C CYS A 179 15.88 -9.47 -9.17
N ALA A 180 16.23 -10.12 -8.06
CA ALA A 180 17.61 -10.33 -7.64
C ALA A 180 18.37 -11.26 -8.61
N ASP A 181 17.77 -12.39 -8.97
CA ASP A 181 18.34 -13.37 -9.91
C ASP A 181 18.61 -12.76 -11.29
N LYS A 182 17.70 -11.90 -11.76
CA LYS A 182 17.81 -11.21 -13.05
C LYS A 182 18.64 -9.93 -13.00
N GLY A 183 19.14 -9.50 -11.86
CA GLY A 183 19.89 -8.25 -11.70
C GLY A 183 19.09 -6.98 -12.03
N TYR A 184 17.79 -6.95 -11.72
CA TYR A 184 16.92 -5.82 -12.09
C TYR A 184 17.10 -4.57 -11.23
N GLU A 185 17.93 -4.61 -10.20
CA GLU A 185 18.15 -3.48 -9.27
C GLU A 185 16.86 -2.90 -8.69
N VAL A 186 15.90 -3.78 -8.37
CA VAL A 186 14.62 -3.42 -7.75
C VAL A 186 14.44 -4.26 -6.50
N ARG A 187 14.22 -3.61 -5.36
CA ARG A 187 13.87 -4.24 -4.09
C ARG A 187 12.35 -4.30 -3.96
N ILE A 188 11.83 -5.42 -3.49
CA ILE A 188 10.39 -5.61 -3.29
C ILE A 188 10.15 -6.14 -1.89
N ASN A 189 9.40 -5.40 -1.06
CA ASN A 189 9.11 -5.77 0.32
C ASN A 189 7.63 -5.61 0.63
N SER A 190 7.14 -6.27 1.67
CA SER A 190 5.76 -6.14 2.15
C SER A 190 5.69 -5.50 3.53
N VAL A 191 4.65 -4.68 3.74
CA VAL A 191 4.28 -4.14 5.04
C VAL A 191 3.02 -4.85 5.52
N HIS A 192 2.98 -5.22 6.79
CA HIS A 192 1.88 -5.96 7.42
C HIS A 192 1.30 -5.14 8.57
N PRO A 193 0.37 -4.21 8.29
CA PRO A 193 -0.27 -3.42 9.33
C PRO A 193 -1.18 -4.25 10.22
N GLY A 194 -1.22 -3.93 11.51
CA GLY A 194 -2.31 -4.28 12.41
C GLY A 194 -3.58 -3.47 12.10
N PHE A 195 -4.59 -3.56 12.98
CA PHE A 195 -5.75 -2.69 12.86
C PHE A 195 -5.32 -1.23 12.98
N THR A 196 -5.47 -0.51 11.89
CA THR A 196 -5.10 0.90 11.73
C THR A 196 -6.35 1.73 11.57
N TRP A 197 -6.53 2.76 12.40
CA TRP A 197 -7.75 3.58 12.44
C TRP A 197 -7.88 4.46 11.19
N THR A 198 -8.37 3.88 10.12
CA THR A 198 -8.56 4.47 8.80
C THR A 198 -10.03 4.42 8.39
N PRO A 199 -10.46 5.12 7.33
CA PRO A 199 -11.84 5.03 6.83
C PRO A 199 -12.31 3.60 6.55
N MET A 200 -11.42 2.71 6.11
CA MET A 200 -11.72 1.29 5.90
C MET A 200 -12.14 0.60 7.21
N VAL A 201 -11.34 0.75 8.27
CA VAL A 201 -11.64 0.14 9.58
C VAL A 201 -12.84 0.82 10.24
N GLN A 202 -12.96 2.15 10.15
CA GLN A 202 -14.12 2.87 10.65
C GLN A 202 -15.43 2.39 10.00
N SER A 203 -15.43 2.20 8.68
CA SER A 203 -16.58 1.65 7.96
C SER A 203 -16.88 0.21 8.34
N ALA A 204 -15.86 -0.61 8.63
CA ALA A 204 -16.05 -1.97 9.12
C ALA A 204 -16.71 -1.95 10.53
N VAL A 205 -16.20 -1.13 11.46
CA VAL A 205 -16.75 -0.96 12.79
C VAL A 205 -18.22 -0.53 12.74
N LYS A 206 -18.57 0.43 11.87
CA LYS A 206 -19.95 0.87 11.68
C LYS A 206 -20.87 -0.27 11.18
N ARG A 207 -20.41 -1.10 10.26
CA ARG A 207 -21.19 -2.26 9.77
C ARG A 207 -21.37 -3.35 10.82
N MET A 208 -20.40 -3.53 11.72
CA MET A 208 -20.46 -4.52 12.80
C MET A 208 -21.32 -4.07 13.98
N ALA A 209 -21.62 -2.77 14.10
CA ALA A 209 -22.43 -2.23 15.18
C ALA A 209 -23.86 -2.75 15.12
N THR A 210 -24.40 -3.18 16.25
CA THR A 210 -25.78 -3.69 16.44
C THR A 210 -26.41 -3.00 17.64
N ALA A 211 -27.65 -3.38 17.99
CA ALA A 211 -28.27 -2.90 19.22
C ALA A 211 -27.53 -3.37 20.50
N GLU A 212 -26.86 -4.52 20.43
CA GLU A 212 -26.13 -5.14 21.54
C GLU A 212 -24.64 -4.74 21.59
N ALA A 213 -24.05 -4.33 20.47
CA ALA A 213 -22.63 -3.98 20.34
C ALA A 213 -22.43 -2.61 19.70
N SER A 214 -22.16 -1.59 20.53
CA SER A 214 -21.88 -0.24 20.03
C SER A 214 -20.56 -0.14 19.26
N GLU A 215 -20.42 0.85 18.39
CA GLU A 215 -19.14 1.16 17.70
C GLU A 215 -17.98 1.32 18.69
N ALA A 216 -18.22 1.95 19.84
CA ALA A 216 -17.22 2.12 20.89
C ALA A 216 -16.77 0.78 21.50
N ALA A 217 -17.69 -0.13 21.74
CA ALA A 217 -17.38 -1.47 22.26
C ALA A 217 -16.53 -2.27 21.26
N ILE A 218 -16.91 -2.26 19.97
CA ILE A 218 -16.16 -2.92 18.90
C ILE A 218 -14.76 -2.32 18.77
N ARG A 219 -14.66 -0.99 18.78
CA ARG A 219 -13.37 -0.29 18.74
C ARG A 219 -12.48 -0.69 19.91
N ASN A 220 -13.03 -0.76 21.14
CA ASN A 220 -12.28 -1.17 22.33
C ASN A 220 -11.82 -2.62 22.20
N SER A 221 -12.65 -3.52 21.68
CA SER A 221 -12.27 -4.91 21.44
C SER A 221 -11.12 -5.02 20.43
N LEU A 222 -11.16 -4.28 19.32
CA LEU A 222 -10.06 -4.24 18.37
C LEU A 222 -8.79 -3.65 18.97
N THR A 223 -8.92 -2.63 19.82
CA THR A 223 -7.79 -2.03 20.56
C THR A 223 -7.13 -3.04 21.49
N ALA A 224 -7.93 -3.80 22.24
CA ALA A 224 -7.44 -4.80 23.19
C ALA A 224 -6.64 -5.95 22.54
N LEU A 225 -6.81 -6.17 21.24
CA LEU A 225 -6.01 -7.14 20.49
C LEU A 225 -4.55 -6.72 20.31
N HIS A 226 -4.22 -5.45 20.54
CA HIS A 226 -2.87 -4.92 20.37
C HIS A 226 -2.17 -4.74 21.73
N PRO A 227 -1.08 -5.49 22.02
CA PRO A 227 -0.33 -5.36 23.27
C PRO A 227 0.12 -3.93 23.61
N LEU A 228 0.34 -3.06 22.60
CA LEU A 228 0.67 -1.65 22.85
C LEU A 228 -0.53 -0.81 23.31
N GLY A 229 -1.72 -1.41 23.50
CA GLY A 229 -2.91 -0.74 24.05
C GLY A 229 -3.57 0.27 23.14
N ARG A 230 -3.22 0.29 21.85
CA ARG A 230 -3.85 1.14 20.84
C ARG A 230 -3.86 0.47 19.45
N MET A 231 -4.81 0.85 18.62
CA MET A 231 -4.72 0.61 17.18
C MET A 231 -3.63 1.49 16.56
N GLY A 232 -3.11 1.08 15.41
CA GLY A 232 -2.20 1.90 14.61
C GLY A 232 -2.88 3.15 14.05
N THR A 233 -2.07 4.16 13.74
CA THR A 233 -2.46 5.30 12.90
C THR A 233 -1.93 5.10 11.48
N ALA A 234 -2.46 5.84 10.51
CA ALA A 234 -1.95 5.80 9.14
C ALA A 234 -0.48 6.25 9.08
N GLU A 235 -0.06 7.14 9.96
CA GLU A 235 1.30 7.65 10.11
C GLU A 235 2.28 6.58 10.63
N ASP A 236 1.85 5.68 11.53
CA ASP A 236 2.67 4.56 11.97
C ASP A 236 3.09 3.69 10.77
N ILE A 237 2.18 3.46 9.82
CA ILE A 237 2.44 2.67 8.63
C ILE A 237 3.23 3.47 7.59
N ALA A 238 2.92 4.75 7.43
CA ALA A 238 3.63 5.63 6.51
C ALA A 238 5.13 5.76 6.85
N ALA A 239 5.49 5.75 8.13
CA ALA A 239 6.89 5.76 8.57
C ALA A 239 7.66 4.51 8.07
N ALA A 240 7.05 3.33 8.13
CA ALA A 240 7.61 2.10 7.58
C ALA A 240 7.74 2.15 6.05
N ILE A 241 6.75 2.74 5.36
CA ILE A 241 6.79 2.94 3.90
C ILE A 241 7.95 3.86 3.51
N VAL A 242 8.15 4.98 4.22
CA VAL A 242 9.28 5.88 4.00
C VAL A 242 10.62 5.15 4.21
N PHE A 243 10.74 4.35 5.27
CA PHE A 243 11.95 3.54 5.52
C PHE A 243 12.23 2.58 4.35
N LEU A 244 11.24 1.84 3.87
CA LEU A 244 11.41 0.91 2.75
C LEU A 244 11.67 1.63 1.41
N ALA A 245 11.18 2.85 1.23
CA ALA A 245 11.45 3.69 0.07
C ALA A 245 12.87 4.30 0.09
N SER A 246 13.46 4.42 1.27
CA SER A 246 14.78 5.04 1.45
C SER A 246 15.94 4.06 1.21
N ASP A 247 17.15 4.60 1.15
CA ASP A 247 18.38 3.80 1.01
C ASP A 247 18.80 3.14 2.33
N GLU A 248 18.19 3.51 3.47
CA GLU A 248 18.38 2.86 4.76
C GLU A 248 17.97 1.38 4.73
N SER A 249 17.04 1.00 3.84
CA SER A 249 16.60 -0.38 3.60
C SER A 249 17.30 -1.03 2.39
N SER A 250 18.47 -0.54 1.97
CA SER A 250 19.17 -1.01 0.75
C SER A 250 19.49 -2.51 0.75
N PHE A 251 19.63 -3.13 1.93
CA PHE A 251 19.89 -4.57 2.08
C PHE A 251 18.64 -5.39 2.38
N MET A 252 17.43 -4.83 2.09
CA MET A 252 16.16 -5.51 2.33
C MET A 252 15.43 -5.77 1.00
N THR A 253 15.20 -7.04 0.67
CA THR A 253 14.29 -7.50 -0.39
C THR A 253 13.61 -8.80 0.03
N GLY A 254 12.36 -9.01 -0.36
CA GLY A 254 11.52 -10.14 0.07
C GLY A 254 11.14 -10.13 1.55
N ALA A 255 11.44 -9.05 2.27
CA ALA A 255 11.18 -8.93 3.70
C ALA A 255 9.71 -8.62 4.02
N GLU A 256 9.29 -9.05 5.22
CA GLU A 256 8.01 -8.76 5.83
C GLU A 256 8.22 -7.75 6.96
N LEU A 257 7.72 -6.53 6.80
CA LEU A 257 7.80 -5.51 7.85
C LEU A 257 6.46 -5.43 8.58
N VAL A 258 6.39 -6.04 9.76
CA VAL A 258 5.18 -6.11 10.58
C VAL A 258 5.08 -4.87 11.44
N ILE A 259 3.96 -4.13 11.35
CA ILE A 259 3.67 -2.91 12.12
C ILE A 259 2.27 -3.07 12.73
N ASP A 260 2.16 -3.80 13.82
CA ASP A 260 0.89 -4.31 14.34
C ASP A 260 0.71 -4.14 15.85
N GLY A 261 1.56 -3.38 16.52
CA GLY A 261 1.46 -3.16 17.96
C GLY A 261 1.58 -4.44 18.79
N GLY A 262 2.21 -5.49 18.25
CA GLY A 262 2.41 -6.79 18.90
C GLY A 262 1.27 -7.79 18.69
N TYR A 263 0.29 -7.49 17.83
CA TYR A 263 -0.85 -8.37 17.54
C TYR A 263 -0.43 -9.79 17.16
N SER A 264 0.53 -9.95 16.27
CA SER A 264 0.99 -11.26 15.77
C SER A 264 2.19 -11.85 16.51
N ALA A 265 2.65 -11.23 17.58
CA ALA A 265 3.80 -11.69 18.35
C ALA A 265 3.48 -12.83 19.35
N ARG A 266 2.23 -13.30 19.38
CA ARG A 266 1.70 -14.31 20.32
C ARG A 266 0.94 -15.43 19.59
#